data_8a1c3ed78d676ede4040a32454bf1473
#
_entry.id   8a1c3ed78d676ede4040a32454bf1473
#
_cell.length_a   1.000
_cell.length_b   1.000
_cell.length_c   1.000
_cell.angle_alpha   90.00
_cell.angle_beta   90.00
_cell.angle_gamma   90.00
#
_symmetry.space_group_name_H-M   'P 1'
#
loop_
_entity.id
_entity.type
_entity.pdbx_description
1 polymer ?
#
loop_
_entity_poly.entity_id
_entity_poly.type
_entity_poly.pdbx_seq_one_letter_code
_entity_poly.pdbx_strand_id
1 'polypeptide(L)'
;MADNAFASLFTKLIVDDEEKMTDYYCAVYGLNVVARVGGDAGGMGEPFREVILGTGEAMDGGQTLVMFNFLDRPKPRDQQVILGFVTDDLDALKAKIVANGGKVLGDIFEQTDHGVRVLFAEDPEGALTENVQMLAH
;
A
#
# COMPACT_ATOMS: atom_id res chain seq x y z
N MET A 1 -28.26 -3.11 13.82
CA MET A 1 -27.05 -2.66 13.14
C MET A 1 -26.20 -1.80 14.09
N ALA A 2 -24.95 -2.14 14.23
CA ALA A 2 -24.08 -1.35 15.09
C ALA A 2 -23.61 -0.09 14.36
N ASP A 3 -23.53 1.01 15.08
CA ASP A 3 -22.92 2.23 14.56
C ASP A 3 -21.39 2.09 14.61
N ASN A 4 -20.73 2.47 13.54
CA ASN A 4 -19.27 2.49 13.52
C ASN A 4 -18.77 3.70 14.29
N ALA A 5 -17.72 3.50 15.08
CA ALA A 5 -17.08 4.60 15.81
C ALA A 5 -16.17 5.46 14.90
N PHE A 6 -16.00 5.06 13.64
CA PHE A 6 -15.14 5.77 12.68
C PHE A 6 -15.80 5.79 11.30
N ALA A 7 -15.46 6.78 10.49
CA ALA A 7 -16.00 6.93 9.15
C ALA A 7 -15.20 6.13 8.10
N SER A 8 -13.89 6.10 8.24
CA SER A 8 -13.03 5.35 7.33
C SER A 8 -11.71 5.03 8.01
N LEU A 9 -11.01 4.04 7.47
CA LEU A 9 -9.67 3.67 7.92
C LEU A 9 -8.67 4.08 6.85
N PHE A 10 -7.55 4.64 7.26
CA PHE A 10 -6.41 4.82 6.36
C PHE A 10 -5.16 4.21 7.00
N THR A 11 -4.18 3.89 6.16
CA THR A 11 -2.96 3.22 6.59
C THR A 11 -1.76 4.07 6.24
N LYS A 12 -0.83 4.20 7.18
CA LYS A 12 0.48 4.80 6.92
C LYS A 12 1.52 3.68 6.86
N LEU A 13 2.13 3.53 5.70
CA LEU A 13 3.26 2.63 5.50
C LEU A 13 4.54 3.42 5.79
N ILE A 14 5.34 2.93 6.73
CA ILE A 14 6.60 3.59 7.06
C ILE A 14 7.63 3.17 6.02
N VAL A 15 8.23 4.17 5.37
CA VAL A 15 9.17 3.96 4.26
C VAL A 15 10.44 4.77 4.46
N ASP A 16 11.51 4.40 3.77
CA ASP A 16 12.77 5.16 3.78
C ASP A 16 12.83 6.21 2.68
N ASP A 17 12.08 6.02 1.60
CA ASP A 17 12.04 6.95 0.46
C ASP A 17 10.59 7.14 0.01
N GLU A 18 9.97 8.20 0.50
CA GLU A 18 8.55 8.44 0.26
C GLU A 18 8.23 8.71 -1.22
N GLU A 19 9.13 9.35 -1.98
CA GLU A 19 8.87 9.64 -3.39
C GLU A 19 9.04 8.40 -4.26
N LYS A 20 10.06 7.60 -4.03
CA LYS A 20 10.27 6.34 -4.74
C LYS A 20 9.09 5.39 -4.50
N MET A 21 8.65 5.27 -3.26
CA MET A 21 7.54 4.38 -2.91
C MET A 21 6.21 4.91 -3.42
N THR A 22 6.04 6.24 -3.48
CA THR A 22 4.89 6.86 -4.13
C THR A 22 4.82 6.46 -5.61
N ASP A 23 5.94 6.55 -6.32
CA ASP A 23 5.99 6.17 -7.73
C ASP A 23 5.56 4.71 -7.91
N TYR A 24 6.05 3.82 -7.04
CA TYR A 24 5.70 2.40 -7.11
C TYR A 24 4.20 2.16 -6.90
N TYR A 25 3.65 2.66 -5.80
CA TYR A 25 2.24 2.39 -5.48
C TYR A 25 1.28 3.06 -6.44
N CYS A 26 1.62 4.24 -6.98
CA CYS A 26 0.83 4.87 -8.02
C CYS A 26 0.87 4.08 -9.33
N ALA A 27 2.06 3.64 -9.76
CA ALA A 27 2.21 2.92 -11.01
C ALA A 27 1.57 1.52 -10.97
N VAL A 28 1.73 0.81 -9.84
CA VAL A 28 1.24 -0.57 -9.72
C VAL A 28 -0.25 -0.62 -9.44
N TYR A 29 -0.73 0.21 -8.51
CA TYR A 29 -2.12 0.11 -8.03
C TYR A 29 -3.03 1.24 -8.52
N GLY A 30 -2.48 2.19 -9.29
CA GLY A 30 -3.30 3.27 -9.84
C GLY A 30 -3.74 4.32 -8.83
N LEU A 31 -3.01 4.47 -7.73
CA LEU A 31 -3.30 5.50 -6.75
C LEU A 31 -2.83 6.87 -7.24
N ASN A 32 -3.43 7.92 -6.70
CA ASN A 32 -3.09 9.31 -7.01
C ASN A 32 -2.47 9.98 -5.80
N VAL A 33 -1.58 10.95 -6.03
CA VAL A 33 -1.10 11.81 -4.95
C VAL A 33 -2.21 12.77 -4.57
N VAL A 34 -2.62 12.72 -3.31
CA VAL A 34 -3.62 13.63 -2.75
C VAL A 34 -2.95 14.86 -2.16
N ALA A 35 -1.86 14.66 -1.40
CA ALA A 35 -1.14 15.75 -0.75
C ALA A 35 0.25 15.31 -0.32
N ARG A 36 1.13 16.28 -0.15
CA ARG A 36 2.42 16.08 0.49
C ARG A 36 2.48 16.93 1.73
N VAL A 37 2.93 16.34 2.84
CA VAL A 37 3.00 16.98 4.13
C VAL A 37 4.36 16.72 4.73
N GLY A 38 4.90 17.68 5.48
CA GLY A 38 6.15 17.49 6.17
C GLY A 38 6.33 18.54 7.23
N GLY A 39 7.27 18.29 8.14
CA GLY A 39 7.56 19.22 9.21
C GLY A 39 8.71 18.74 10.07
N ASP A 40 9.16 19.65 10.94
CA ASP A 40 10.31 19.37 11.81
C ASP A 40 9.92 18.59 13.06
N ALA A 41 8.68 18.65 13.46
CA ALA A 41 8.23 18.01 14.69
C ALA A 41 6.99 17.13 14.52
N GLY A 42 6.08 17.49 13.62
CA GLY A 42 4.80 16.79 13.50
C GLY A 42 4.06 16.69 14.82
N GLY A 43 3.05 15.84 14.87
CA GLY A 43 2.29 15.60 16.10
C GLY A 43 3.03 14.77 17.13
N MET A 44 4.12 14.10 16.73
CA MET A 44 4.88 13.21 17.60
C MET A 44 6.25 13.77 18.02
N GLY A 45 6.55 15.02 17.63
CA GLY A 45 7.81 15.64 18.00
C GLY A 45 9.02 15.18 17.18
N GLU A 46 8.80 14.54 16.04
CA GLU A 46 9.87 14.06 15.16
C GLU A 46 9.71 14.69 13.78
N PRO A 47 10.84 14.96 13.08
CA PRO A 47 10.77 15.42 11.70
C PRO A 47 10.30 14.29 10.79
N PHE A 48 9.48 14.62 9.80
CA PHE A 48 8.90 13.65 8.89
C PHE A 48 8.60 14.25 7.53
N ARG A 49 8.45 13.38 6.53
CA ARG A 49 7.81 13.70 5.26
C ARG A 49 6.83 12.60 4.92
N GLU A 50 5.71 12.97 4.35
CA GLU A 50 4.75 11.96 3.90
C GLU A 50 4.08 12.38 2.61
N VAL A 51 3.66 11.36 1.84
CA VAL A 51 2.85 11.53 0.65
C VAL A 51 1.55 10.77 0.88
N ILE A 52 0.44 11.47 0.80
CA ILE A 52 -0.89 10.88 0.97
C ILE A 52 -1.37 10.44 -0.40
N LEU A 53 -1.64 9.15 -0.54
CA LEU A 53 -2.12 8.54 -1.79
C LEU A 53 -3.57 8.11 -1.61
N GLY A 54 -4.34 8.16 -2.69
CA GLY A 54 -5.72 7.73 -2.64
C GLY A 54 -6.29 7.45 -4.01
N THR A 55 -7.57 7.05 -4.02
CA THR A 55 -8.31 6.80 -5.26
C THR A 55 -9.11 8.02 -5.72
N GLY A 56 -9.15 9.07 -4.88
CA GLY A 56 -9.82 10.33 -5.20
C GLY A 56 -8.89 11.51 -5.01
N GLU A 57 -9.46 12.70 -4.84
CA GLU A 57 -8.70 13.93 -4.67
C GLU A 57 -8.52 14.34 -3.21
N ALA A 58 -9.18 13.64 -2.27
CA ALA A 58 -9.16 13.96 -0.85
C ALA A 58 -9.22 12.71 0.00
N MET A 59 -8.88 12.84 1.28
CA MET A 59 -8.99 11.78 2.29
C MET A 59 -10.41 11.74 2.88
N ASP A 60 -11.41 11.56 2.06
CA ASP A 60 -12.81 11.72 2.47
C ASP A 60 -13.62 10.43 2.40
N GLY A 61 -13.03 9.31 2.80
CA GLY A 61 -13.72 8.02 2.82
C GLY A 61 -13.38 7.11 1.67
N GLY A 62 -12.47 7.52 0.78
CA GLY A 62 -11.93 6.66 -0.28
C GLY A 62 -10.83 5.76 0.25
N GLN A 63 -10.19 5.07 -0.67
CA GLN A 63 -9.00 4.26 -0.36
C GLN A 63 -7.82 5.20 -0.12
N THR A 64 -7.16 5.09 1.01
CA THR A 64 -6.04 5.97 1.36
C THR A 64 -4.87 5.16 1.89
N LEU A 65 -3.70 5.41 1.32
CA LEU A 65 -2.44 4.81 1.74
C LEU A 65 -1.39 5.92 1.78
N VAL A 66 -0.71 6.08 2.91
CA VAL A 66 0.26 7.15 3.10
C VAL A 66 1.65 6.57 3.11
N MET A 67 2.56 7.16 2.32
CA MET A 67 3.99 6.85 2.38
C MET A 67 4.63 7.78 3.40
N PHE A 68 4.97 7.25 4.57
CA PHE A 68 5.42 8.04 5.72
C PHE A 68 6.90 7.78 6.01
N ASN A 69 7.70 8.84 6.01
CA ASN A 69 9.13 8.75 6.27
C ASN A 69 9.50 9.54 7.53
N PHE A 70 9.98 8.80 8.55
CA PHE A 70 10.61 9.42 9.72
C PHE A 70 12.05 9.79 9.35
N LEU A 71 12.37 11.08 9.33
CA LEU A 71 13.66 11.54 8.79
C LEU A 71 14.85 11.22 9.69
N ASP A 72 14.64 11.02 10.99
CA ASP A 72 15.72 10.82 11.96
C ASP A 72 15.88 9.35 12.40
N ARG A 73 15.12 8.44 11.82
CA ARG A 73 15.26 7.01 12.15
C ARG A 73 14.88 6.14 10.96
N PRO A 74 15.50 4.95 10.85
CA PRO A 74 15.16 4.03 9.77
C PRO A 74 13.77 3.43 9.98
N LYS A 75 13.21 2.89 8.89
CA LYS A 75 11.94 2.17 9.01
C LYS A 75 12.15 0.88 9.81
N PRO A 76 11.09 0.38 10.49
CA PRO A 76 11.16 -0.91 11.16
C PRO A 76 11.44 -2.04 10.17
N ARG A 77 12.22 -3.03 10.60
CA ARG A 77 12.53 -4.19 9.77
C ARG A 77 11.46 -5.26 9.84
N ASP A 78 10.89 -5.44 11.04
CA ASP A 78 9.84 -6.44 11.26
C ASP A 78 8.50 -5.85 10.84
N GLN A 79 7.81 -6.58 9.99
CA GLN A 79 6.54 -6.11 9.43
C GLN A 79 5.37 -6.63 10.28
N GLN A 80 4.63 -5.69 10.86
CA GLN A 80 3.45 -6.03 11.67
C GLN A 80 2.19 -6.15 10.84
N VAL A 81 2.13 -5.48 9.70
CA VAL A 81 0.94 -5.38 8.87
C VAL A 81 1.30 -5.78 7.45
N ILE A 82 0.46 -6.60 6.85
CA ILE A 82 0.57 -6.94 5.43
C ILE A 82 -0.55 -6.19 4.70
N LEU A 83 -0.18 -5.36 3.73
CA LEU A 83 -1.18 -4.69 2.90
C LEU A 83 -1.77 -5.70 1.93
N GLY A 84 -3.09 -5.68 1.82
CA GLY A 84 -3.82 -6.53 0.89
C GLY A 84 -4.54 -5.70 -0.15
N PHE A 85 -4.47 -6.13 -1.41
CA PHE A 85 -5.13 -5.46 -2.52
C PHE A 85 -5.97 -6.48 -3.29
N VAL A 86 -7.17 -6.06 -3.67
CA VAL A 86 -8.03 -6.85 -4.54
C VAL A 86 -7.98 -6.22 -5.93
N THR A 87 -7.75 -7.05 -6.94
CA THR A 87 -7.67 -6.60 -8.33
C THR A 87 -8.60 -7.44 -9.20
N ASP A 88 -9.03 -6.88 -10.32
CA ASP A 88 -9.81 -7.62 -11.30
C ASP A 88 -8.93 -8.42 -12.27
N ASP A 89 -7.62 -8.15 -12.30
CA ASP A 89 -6.69 -8.82 -13.22
C ASP A 89 -5.33 -9.00 -12.54
N LEU A 90 -5.16 -10.14 -11.89
CA LEU A 90 -3.96 -10.45 -11.13
C LEU A 90 -2.74 -10.65 -12.02
N ASP A 91 -2.93 -11.18 -13.22
CA ASP A 91 -1.82 -11.35 -14.17
C ASP A 91 -1.26 -10.00 -14.61
N ALA A 92 -2.13 -9.04 -14.92
CA ALA A 92 -1.72 -7.69 -15.27
C ALA A 92 -1.03 -7.00 -14.09
N LEU A 93 -1.55 -7.17 -12.88
CA LEU A 93 -0.95 -6.61 -11.67
C LEU A 93 0.45 -7.17 -11.43
N LYS A 94 0.62 -8.49 -11.60
CA LYS A 94 1.93 -9.13 -11.49
C LYS A 94 2.95 -8.48 -12.42
N ALA A 95 2.56 -8.23 -13.67
CA ALA A 95 3.43 -7.59 -14.65
C ALA A 95 3.84 -6.18 -14.21
N LYS A 96 2.90 -5.41 -13.65
CA LYS A 96 3.19 -4.06 -13.14
C LYS A 96 4.13 -4.08 -11.93
N ILE A 97 3.95 -5.04 -11.03
CA ILE A 97 4.84 -5.21 -9.87
C ILE A 97 6.27 -5.41 -10.34
N VAL A 98 6.48 -6.35 -11.25
CA VAL A 98 7.83 -6.64 -11.78
C VAL A 98 8.41 -5.45 -12.53
N ALA A 99 7.60 -4.80 -13.37
CA ALA A 99 8.06 -3.67 -14.19
C ALA A 99 8.46 -2.45 -13.35
N ASN A 100 7.95 -2.34 -12.12
CA ASN A 100 8.18 -1.17 -11.27
C ASN A 100 9.09 -1.45 -10.07
N GLY A 101 9.82 -2.57 -10.09
CA GLY A 101 10.84 -2.85 -9.08
C GLY A 101 10.37 -3.64 -7.87
N GLY A 102 9.14 -4.14 -7.88
CA GLY A 102 8.68 -5.08 -6.88
C GLY A 102 9.20 -6.48 -7.15
N LYS A 103 9.08 -7.36 -6.17
CA LYS A 103 9.53 -8.75 -6.27
C LYS A 103 8.35 -9.68 -6.02
N VAL A 104 8.07 -10.55 -6.99
CA VAL A 104 7.05 -11.57 -6.86
C VAL A 104 7.61 -12.75 -6.07
N LEU A 105 6.85 -13.24 -5.10
CA LEU A 105 7.22 -14.37 -4.26
C LEU A 105 6.40 -15.59 -4.69
N GLY A 106 7.03 -16.50 -5.44
CA GLY A 106 6.37 -17.69 -5.95
C GLY A 106 5.42 -17.39 -7.11
N ASP A 107 4.52 -18.31 -7.35
CA ASP A 107 3.56 -18.21 -8.44
C ASP A 107 2.19 -17.78 -7.94
N ILE A 108 1.36 -17.27 -8.84
CA ILE A 108 -0.07 -17.10 -8.56
C ILE A 108 -0.65 -18.48 -8.27
N PHE A 109 -1.39 -18.59 -7.18
CA PHE A 109 -2.07 -19.84 -6.83
C PHE A 109 -3.54 -19.60 -6.54
N GLU A 110 -4.33 -20.65 -6.66
CA GLU A 110 -5.77 -20.60 -6.42
C GLU A 110 -6.09 -21.23 -5.08
N GLN A 111 -6.93 -20.55 -4.29
CA GLN A 111 -7.55 -21.11 -3.10
C GLN A 111 -9.04 -21.25 -3.39
N THR A 112 -9.39 -22.36 -3.99
CA THR A 112 -10.77 -22.59 -4.45
C THR A 112 -11.77 -22.63 -3.29
N ASP A 113 -11.33 -23.07 -2.11
CA ASP A 113 -12.17 -23.09 -0.91
C ASP A 113 -12.60 -21.68 -0.50
N HIS A 114 -11.80 -20.68 -0.84
CA HIS A 114 -12.06 -19.26 -0.53
C HIS A 114 -12.45 -18.45 -1.75
N GLY A 115 -12.48 -19.07 -2.93
CA GLY A 115 -12.88 -18.40 -4.16
C GLY A 115 -11.94 -17.32 -4.62
N VAL A 116 -10.63 -17.49 -4.45
CA VAL A 116 -9.64 -16.48 -4.76
C VAL A 116 -8.41 -17.03 -5.48
N ARG A 117 -7.77 -16.19 -6.26
CA ARG A 117 -6.39 -16.33 -6.73
C ARG A 117 -5.52 -15.37 -5.91
N VAL A 118 -4.33 -15.80 -5.56
CA VAL A 118 -3.47 -15.05 -4.64
C VAL A 118 -2.05 -14.95 -5.19
N LEU A 119 -1.44 -13.79 -5.01
CA LEU A 119 -0.03 -13.55 -5.29
C LEU A 119 0.59 -12.75 -4.16
N PHE A 120 1.63 -13.28 -3.56
CA PHE A 120 2.44 -12.52 -2.61
C PHE A 120 3.57 -11.80 -3.34
N ALA A 121 3.86 -10.59 -2.93
CA ALA A 121 4.93 -9.80 -3.51
C ALA A 121 5.56 -8.90 -2.45
N GLU A 122 6.76 -8.41 -2.75
CA GLU A 122 7.41 -7.38 -1.94
C GLU A 122 7.49 -6.10 -2.76
N ASP A 123 7.28 -4.96 -2.09
CA ASP A 123 7.52 -3.67 -2.73
C ASP A 123 9.03 -3.39 -2.83
N PRO A 124 9.48 -2.30 -3.47
CA PRO A 124 10.92 -2.04 -3.65
C PRO A 124 11.72 -1.89 -2.35
N GLU A 125 11.06 -1.63 -1.22
CA GLU A 125 11.72 -1.57 0.08
C GLU A 125 11.56 -2.87 0.88
N GLY A 126 10.96 -3.89 0.28
CA GLY A 126 10.86 -5.22 0.87
C GLY A 126 9.61 -5.47 1.71
N ALA A 127 8.65 -4.57 1.72
CA ALA A 127 7.40 -4.81 2.44
C ALA A 127 6.55 -5.84 1.70
N LEU A 128 6.10 -6.86 2.45
CA LEU A 128 5.25 -7.93 1.92
C LEU A 128 3.84 -7.41 1.66
N THR A 129 3.29 -7.76 0.51
CA THR A 129 1.90 -7.49 0.14
C THR A 129 1.22 -8.78 -0.30
N GLU A 130 -0.09 -8.83 -0.09
CA GLU A 130 -0.93 -9.90 -0.62
C GLU A 130 -1.86 -9.30 -1.67
N ASN A 131 -1.89 -9.92 -2.85
CA ASN A 131 -2.66 -9.43 -3.99
C ASN A 131 -3.64 -10.52 -4.40
N VAL A 132 -4.91 -10.19 -4.51
CA VAL A 132 -6.00 -11.15 -4.61
C VAL A 132 -6.91 -10.79 -5.77
N GLN A 133 -7.33 -11.81 -6.51
CA GLN A 133 -8.40 -11.70 -7.49
C GLN A 133 -9.51 -12.65 -7.10
N MET A 134 -10.74 -12.14 -7.02
CA MET A 134 -11.89 -12.99 -6.71
C MET A 134 -12.19 -13.89 -7.91
N LEU A 135 -12.42 -15.18 -7.66
CA LEU A 135 -12.83 -16.11 -8.70
C LEU A 135 -14.29 -15.86 -9.07
N ALA A 136 -14.58 -15.98 -10.36
CA ALA A 136 -15.95 -15.84 -10.85
C ALA A 136 -16.82 -16.99 -10.33
N HIS A 137 -18.06 -16.68 -10.04
CA HIS A 137 -19.05 -17.66 -9.58
C HIS A 137 -20.00 -18.05 -10.71
#